data_2bb56e2feb41a9e1fff521e387580bab
#
_entry.id   2bb56e2feb41a9e1fff521e387580bab
#
_cell.length_a   1.000
_cell.length_b   1.000
_cell.length_c   1.000
_cell.angle_alpha   90.00
_cell.angle_beta   90.00
_cell.angle_gamma   90.00
#
_symmetry.space_group_name_H-M   'P 1'
#
loop_
_entity.id
_entity.type
_entity.pdbx_description
1 polymer ?
#
loop_
_entity_poly.entity_id
_entity_poly.type
_entity_poly.pdbx_seq_one_letter_code
_entity_poly.pdbx_strand_id
1 'polypeptide(L)'
;MDPELLELLLALDGVAQAPRYHPEGDALYHSLQVFDIARRDTDDPELWAAALFHDVGKACPDDEATHDEVGADLLEGLVPERVVWLVRHHLDLLREPARARRRHRACPWLPDLERLRRWDLAARSPTALTTTPAAAWALLQERNDPRHR
;
A
#
# COMPACT_ATOMS: atom_id res chain seq x y z
N MET A 1 -8.84 11.00 9.36
CA MET A 1 -8.21 9.67 9.50
C MET A 1 -7.44 9.63 10.82
N ASP A 2 -7.29 8.46 11.39
CA ASP A 2 -6.60 8.25 12.66
C ASP A 2 -5.10 8.57 12.53
N PRO A 3 -4.53 9.40 13.43
CA PRO A 3 -3.09 9.72 13.40
C PRO A 3 -2.18 8.52 13.52
N GLU A 4 -2.64 7.40 14.07
CA GLU A 4 -1.87 6.15 14.14
C GLU A 4 -1.43 5.67 12.76
N LEU A 5 -2.21 5.96 11.71
CA LEU A 5 -1.85 5.63 10.33
C LEU A 5 -0.55 6.32 9.90
N LEU A 6 -0.36 7.58 10.28
CA LEU A 6 0.88 8.29 9.97
C LEU A 6 2.07 7.66 10.69
N GLU A 7 1.87 7.24 11.94
CA GLU A 7 2.92 6.55 12.70
C GLU A 7 3.31 5.22 12.04
N LEU A 8 2.32 4.45 11.56
CA LEU A 8 2.59 3.20 10.84
C LEU A 8 3.38 3.45 9.55
N LEU A 9 3.05 4.50 8.82
CA LEU A 9 3.78 4.86 7.61
C LEU A 9 5.22 5.25 7.92
N LEU A 10 5.42 6.12 8.91
CA LEU A 10 6.76 6.60 9.27
C LEU A 10 7.65 5.50 9.84
N ALA A 11 7.08 4.45 10.39
CA ALA A 11 7.84 3.30 10.88
C ALA A 11 8.55 2.54 9.74
N LEU A 12 8.14 2.76 8.49
CA LEU A 12 8.80 2.18 7.31
C LEU A 12 10.11 2.88 6.93
N ASP A 13 10.39 4.05 7.49
CA ASP A 13 11.62 4.78 7.22
C ASP A 13 12.81 3.96 7.69
N GLY A 14 13.76 3.72 6.79
CA GLY A 14 14.94 2.93 7.08
C GLY A 14 14.74 1.41 7.04
N VAL A 15 13.53 0.93 6.73
CA VAL A 15 13.30 -0.51 6.56
C VAL A 15 13.84 -0.94 5.21
N ALA A 16 14.98 -1.65 5.23
CA ALA A 16 15.66 -2.10 4.03
C ALA A 16 14.91 -3.25 3.36
N GLN A 17 14.91 -3.25 2.03
CA GLN A 17 14.35 -4.33 1.22
C GLN A 17 15.46 -4.98 0.40
N ALA A 18 15.25 -6.22 -0.07
CA ALA A 18 16.24 -6.94 -0.88
C ALA A 18 16.53 -6.17 -2.18
N PRO A 19 17.78 -5.73 -2.43
CA PRO A 19 18.10 -4.89 -3.61
C PRO A 19 17.77 -5.55 -4.95
N ARG A 20 17.78 -6.88 -4.98
CA ARG A 20 17.48 -7.66 -6.18
C ARG A 20 16.05 -7.40 -6.70
N TYR A 21 15.10 -7.21 -5.79
CA TYR A 21 13.69 -7.00 -6.12
C TYR A 21 13.24 -5.55 -5.89
N HIS A 22 14.01 -4.82 -5.11
CA HIS A 22 13.70 -3.45 -4.70
C HIS A 22 14.94 -2.57 -4.83
N PRO A 23 15.32 -2.17 -6.06
CA PRO A 23 16.47 -1.27 -6.25
C PRO A 23 16.28 0.10 -5.60
N GLU A 24 15.05 0.51 -5.32
CA GLU A 24 14.73 1.72 -4.55
C GLU A 24 15.14 1.61 -3.09
N GLY A 25 15.22 0.41 -2.53
CA GLY A 25 15.81 0.08 -1.22
C GLY A 25 14.90 0.25 -0.03
N ASP A 26 14.53 1.46 0.32
CA ASP A 26 13.77 1.80 1.53
C ASP A 26 12.27 1.55 1.34
N ALA A 27 11.63 0.88 2.31
CA ALA A 27 10.20 0.55 2.24
C ALA A 27 9.29 1.79 2.26
N LEU A 28 9.67 2.86 2.98
CA LEU A 28 8.92 4.11 2.95
C LEU A 28 8.99 4.74 1.57
N TYR A 29 10.18 4.83 1.00
CA TYR A 29 10.40 5.38 -0.34
C TYR A 29 9.59 4.61 -1.40
N HIS A 30 9.61 3.27 -1.31
CA HIS A 30 8.80 2.42 -2.18
C HIS A 30 7.30 2.75 -2.05
N SER A 31 6.80 2.82 -0.83
CA SER A 31 5.38 3.10 -0.58
C SER A 31 4.96 4.46 -1.11
N LEU A 32 5.82 5.47 -1.01
CA LEU A 32 5.55 6.80 -1.57
C LEU A 32 5.53 6.77 -3.11
N GLN A 33 6.37 5.95 -3.74
CA GLN A 33 6.30 5.77 -5.20
C GLN A 33 4.99 5.12 -5.63
N VAL A 34 4.55 4.07 -4.92
CA VAL A 34 3.27 3.41 -5.21
C VAL A 34 2.11 4.39 -5.06
N PHE A 35 2.13 5.19 -4.01
CA PHE A 35 1.14 6.23 -3.77
C PHE A 35 1.07 7.25 -4.92
N ASP A 36 2.21 7.75 -5.37
CA ASP A 36 2.26 8.72 -6.45
C ASP A 36 1.75 8.14 -7.77
N ILE A 37 2.06 6.87 -8.07
CA ILE A 37 1.56 6.17 -9.25
C ILE A 37 0.04 6.03 -9.15
N ALA A 38 -0.48 5.61 -8.00
CA ALA A 38 -1.93 5.47 -7.77
C ALA A 38 -2.66 6.79 -7.99
N ARG A 39 -2.10 7.89 -7.49
CA ARG A 39 -2.72 9.22 -7.63
C ARG A 39 -2.83 9.67 -9.08
N ARG A 40 -1.88 9.29 -9.92
CA ARG A 40 -1.93 9.59 -11.35
C ARG A 40 -2.94 8.74 -12.11
N ASP A 41 -3.23 7.53 -11.60
CA ASP A 41 -4.08 6.55 -12.28
C ASP A 41 -5.55 6.60 -11.84
N THR A 42 -5.82 7.09 -10.64
CA THR A 42 -7.19 7.12 -10.09
C THR A 42 -7.38 8.28 -9.12
N ASP A 43 -8.64 8.70 -8.96
CA ASP A 43 -9.06 9.69 -7.95
C ASP A 43 -9.66 9.02 -6.71
N ASP A 44 -9.65 7.70 -6.64
CA ASP A 44 -10.25 6.95 -5.55
C ASP A 44 -9.34 6.97 -4.30
N PRO A 45 -9.75 7.65 -3.21
CA PRO A 45 -8.90 7.78 -2.03
C PRO A 45 -8.67 6.47 -1.28
N GLU A 46 -9.56 5.48 -1.41
CA GLU A 46 -9.32 4.16 -0.81
C GLU A 46 -8.19 3.44 -1.53
N LEU A 47 -8.08 3.58 -2.85
CA LEU A 47 -6.96 3.01 -3.60
C LEU A 47 -5.64 3.75 -3.31
N TRP A 48 -5.70 5.06 -3.08
CA TRP A 48 -4.53 5.81 -2.60
C TRP A 48 -4.06 5.29 -1.25
N ALA A 49 -5.00 5.05 -0.33
CA ALA A 49 -4.66 4.51 0.99
C ALA A 49 -4.07 3.10 0.90
N ALA A 50 -4.66 2.24 0.08
CA ALA A 50 -4.11 0.90 -0.14
C ALA A 50 -2.67 0.96 -0.67
N ALA A 51 -2.41 1.84 -1.63
CA ALA A 51 -1.08 2.04 -2.19
C ALA A 51 -0.08 2.50 -1.13
N LEU A 52 -0.45 3.49 -0.32
CA LEU A 52 0.45 4.07 0.69
C LEU A 52 0.74 3.11 1.83
N PHE A 53 -0.25 2.34 2.27
CA PHE A 53 -0.16 1.51 3.47
C PHE A 53 0.05 0.02 3.20
N HIS A 54 0.18 -0.41 1.94
CA HIS A 54 0.21 -1.84 1.62
C HIS A 54 1.38 -2.60 2.30
N ASP A 55 2.48 -1.94 2.56
CA ASP A 55 3.69 -2.55 3.12
C ASP A 55 3.94 -2.21 4.59
N VAL A 56 2.99 -1.62 5.32
CA VAL A 56 3.21 -1.23 6.73
C VAL A 56 3.61 -2.41 7.62
N GLY A 57 3.23 -3.63 7.26
CA GLY A 57 3.63 -4.83 7.99
C GLY A 57 5.12 -5.11 7.96
N LYS A 58 5.87 -4.53 7.02
CA LYS A 58 7.32 -4.72 6.90
C LYS A 58 8.11 -4.11 8.06
N ALA A 59 7.50 -3.19 8.83
CA ALA A 59 8.12 -2.64 10.02
C ALA A 59 8.16 -3.63 11.19
N CYS A 60 7.48 -4.79 11.08
CA CYS A 60 7.48 -5.84 12.09
C CYS A 60 8.54 -6.88 11.70
N PRO A 61 9.74 -6.88 12.33
CA PRO A 61 10.89 -7.64 11.82
C PRO A 61 10.74 -9.16 11.86
N ASP A 62 9.89 -9.69 12.74
CA ASP A 62 9.75 -11.14 12.92
C ASP A 62 8.80 -11.78 11.91
N ASP A 63 8.06 -10.97 11.13
CA ASP A 63 6.98 -11.43 10.28
C ASP A 63 7.12 -10.98 8.82
N GLU A 64 8.34 -10.80 8.33
CA GLU A 64 8.58 -10.31 6.97
C GLU A 64 7.88 -11.17 5.90
N ALA A 65 7.85 -12.49 6.09
CA ALA A 65 7.22 -13.41 5.14
C ALA A 65 5.71 -13.28 5.08
N THR A 66 5.08 -12.70 6.12
CA THR A 66 3.63 -12.52 6.24
C THR A 66 3.23 -11.06 6.43
N HIS A 67 4.05 -10.13 5.93
CA HIS A 67 3.82 -8.70 6.14
C HIS A 67 2.48 -8.21 5.57
N ASP A 68 1.92 -8.89 4.59
CA ASP A 68 0.59 -8.62 4.05
C ASP A 68 -0.50 -8.82 5.12
N GLU A 69 -0.48 -9.95 5.83
CA GLU A 69 -1.44 -10.23 6.90
C GLU A 69 -1.21 -9.33 8.11
N VAL A 70 0.05 -9.14 8.52
CA VAL A 70 0.41 -8.27 9.64
C VAL A 70 -0.03 -6.84 9.34
N GLY A 71 0.24 -6.34 8.13
CA GLY A 71 -0.17 -5.00 7.72
C GLY A 71 -1.68 -4.82 7.73
N ALA A 72 -2.42 -5.80 7.22
CA ALA A 72 -3.88 -5.76 7.25
C ALA A 72 -4.43 -5.72 8.68
N ASP A 73 -3.87 -6.54 9.57
CA ASP A 73 -4.29 -6.56 10.98
C ASP A 73 -4.02 -5.20 11.67
N LEU A 74 -2.87 -4.58 11.37
CA LEU A 74 -2.55 -3.25 11.90
C LEU A 74 -3.52 -2.16 11.42
N LEU A 75 -4.04 -2.30 10.22
CA LEU A 75 -4.94 -1.33 9.60
C LEU A 75 -6.41 -1.53 9.98
N GLU A 76 -6.76 -2.69 10.54
CA GLU A 76 -8.14 -3.02 10.87
C GLU A 76 -8.74 -2.01 11.85
N GLY A 77 -9.91 -1.45 11.51
CA GLY A 77 -10.54 -0.40 12.31
C GLY A 77 -10.03 1.01 12.06
N LEU A 78 -8.91 1.16 11.33
CA LEU A 78 -8.31 2.47 11.02
C LEU A 78 -8.63 2.95 9.61
N VAL A 79 -8.92 2.02 8.70
CA VAL A 79 -9.24 2.30 7.29
C VAL A 79 -10.47 1.49 6.87
N PRO A 80 -11.12 1.84 5.74
CA PRO A 80 -12.24 1.05 5.24
C PRO A 80 -11.89 -0.41 4.97
N GLU A 81 -12.89 -1.28 5.05
CA GLU A 81 -12.74 -2.72 4.86
C GLU A 81 -12.08 -3.09 3.53
N ARG A 82 -12.42 -2.36 2.47
CA ARG A 82 -11.81 -2.57 1.14
C ARG A 82 -10.29 -2.39 1.19
N VAL A 83 -9.80 -1.38 1.90
CA VAL A 83 -8.36 -1.12 2.04
C VAL A 83 -7.70 -2.27 2.80
N VAL A 84 -8.30 -2.71 3.89
CA VAL A 84 -7.78 -3.85 4.67
C VAL A 84 -7.68 -5.10 3.79
N TRP A 85 -8.74 -5.38 3.02
CA TRP A 85 -8.75 -6.53 2.11
C TRP A 85 -7.65 -6.46 1.06
N LEU A 86 -7.47 -5.29 0.45
CA LEU A 86 -6.43 -5.09 -0.57
C LEU A 86 -5.03 -5.30 0.01
N VAL A 87 -4.77 -4.79 1.20
CA VAL A 87 -3.49 -4.97 1.87
C VAL A 87 -3.27 -6.45 2.23
N ARG A 88 -4.28 -7.10 2.78
CA ARG A 88 -4.21 -8.51 3.17
C ARG A 88 -3.85 -9.41 2.00
N HIS A 89 -4.35 -9.10 0.82
CA HIS A 89 -4.21 -9.95 -0.36
C HIS A 89 -3.19 -9.44 -1.40
N HIS A 90 -2.46 -8.36 -1.09
CA HIS A 90 -1.61 -7.73 -2.12
C HIS A 90 -0.49 -8.61 -2.66
N LEU A 91 -0.08 -9.66 -1.94
CA LEU A 91 0.93 -10.61 -2.39
C LEU A 91 0.35 -11.84 -3.11
N ASP A 92 -0.98 -12.02 -3.10
CA ASP A 92 -1.59 -13.21 -3.68
C ASP A 92 -1.31 -13.32 -5.18
N LEU A 93 -1.36 -12.22 -5.92
CA LEU A 93 -1.09 -12.20 -7.36
C LEU A 93 0.40 -12.40 -7.68
N LEU A 94 1.29 -12.16 -6.73
CA LEU A 94 2.70 -12.45 -6.86
C LEU A 94 2.98 -13.95 -6.63
N ARG A 95 2.43 -14.49 -5.54
CA ARG A 95 2.71 -15.86 -5.10
C ARG A 95 2.05 -16.91 -5.98
N GLU A 96 0.76 -16.72 -6.30
CA GLU A 96 -0.05 -17.71 -7.01
C GLU A 96 -1.09 -17.02 -7.89
N PRO A 97 -0.67 -16.36 -8.98
CA PRO A 97 -1.57 -15.48 -9.76
C PRO A 97 -2.82 -16.18 -10.29
N ALA A 98 -2.69 -17.38 -10.86
CA ALA A 98 -3.84 -18.09 -11.42
C ALA A 98 -4.81 -18.55 -10.33
N ARG A 99 -4.28 -19.08 -9.22
CA ARG A 99 -5.09 -19.51 -8.07
C ARG A 99 -5.77 -18.32 -7.40
N ALA A 100 -5.07 -17.21 -7.24
CA ALA A 100 -5.62 -16.00 -6.65
C ALA A 100 -6.77 -15.45 -7.48
N ARG A 101 -6.63 -15.39 -8.80
CA ARG A 101 -7.70 -14.94 -9.69
C ARG A 101 -8.93 -15.83 -9.59
N ARG A 102 -8.76 -17.14 -9.51
CA ARG A 102 -9.88 -18.07 -9.33
C ARG A 102 -10.54 -17.88 -7.97
N ARG A 103 -9.75 -17.79 -6.89
CA ARG A 103 -10.25 -17.64 -5.52
C ARG A 103 -11.04 -16.36 -5.36
N HIS A 104 -10.55 -15.26 -5.94
CA HIS A 104 -11.15 -13.93 -5.78
C HIS A 104 -12.10 -13.53 -6.91
N ARG A 105 -12.39 -14.44 -7.83
CA ARG A 105 -13.18 -14.13 -9.04
C ARG A 105 -14.53 -13.49 -8.76
N ALA A 106 -15.20 -13.90 -7.68
CA ALA A 106 -16.50 -13.35 -7.29
C ALA A 106 -16.38 -12.08 -6.44
N CYS A 107 -15.17 -11.73 -6.01
CA CYS A 107 -14.96 -10.54 -5.20
C CYS A 107 -14.95 -9.29 -6.09
N PRO A 108 -15.74 -8.25 -5.77
CA PRO A 108 -15.80 -7.03 -6.58
C PRO A 108 -14.48 -6.24 -6.55
N TRP A 109 -13.59 -6.54 -5.62
CA TRP A 109 -12.33 -5.83 -5.45
C TRP A 109 -11.13 -6.48 -6.18
N LEU A 110 -11.35 -7.57 -6.90
CA LEU A 110 -10.26 -8.21 -7.66
C LEU A 110 -9.63 -7.26 -8.70
N PRO A 111 -10.40 -6.47 -9.47
CA PRO A 111 -9.78 -5.49 -10.39
C PRO A 111 -8.88 -4.48 -9.68
N ASP A 112 -9.26 -4.07 -8.47
CA ASP A 112 -8.45 -3.15 -7.66
C ASP A 112 -7.16 -3.82 -7.17
N LEU A 113 -7.23 -5.09 -6.82
CA LEU A 113 -6.06 -5.88 -6.44
C LEU A 113 -5.06 -5.97 -7.61
N GLU A 114 -5.56 -6.17 -8.82
CA GLU A 114 -4.73 -6.20 -10.03
C GLU A 114 -4.08 -4.84 -10.30
N ARG A 115 -4.80 -3.74 -10.07
CA ARG A 115 -4.26 -2.38 -10.19
C ARG A 115 -3.15 -2.15 -9.16
N LEU A 116 -3.38 -2.51 -7.90
CA LEU A 116 -2.38 -2.38 -6.84
C LEU A 116 -1.11 -3.16 -7.19
N ARG A 117 -1.26 -4.37 -7.73
CA ARG A 117 -0.12 -5.19 -8.16
C ARG A 117 0.69 -4.48 -9.25
N ARG A 118 0.02 -3.88 -10.25
CA ARG A 118 0.71 -3.13 -11.29
C ARG A 118 1.48 -1.95 -10.75
N TRP A 119 0.88 -1.19 -9.82
CA TRP A 119 1.54 -0.04 -9.19
C TRP A 119 2.74 -0.45 -8.37
N ASP A 120 2.59 -1.54 -7.60
CA ASP A 120 3.67 -2.09 -6.78
C ASP A 120 4.89 -2.48 -7.65
N LEU A 121 4.63 -3.14 -8.78
CA LEU A 121 5.68 -3.52 -9.72
C LEU A 121 6.35 -2.31 -10.40
N ALA A 122 5.60 -1.25 -10.65
CA ALA A 122 6.11 -0.06 -11.32
C ALA A 122 6.95 0.84 -10.41
N ALA A 123 6.81 0.72 -9.10
CA ALA A 123 7.40 1.63 -8.11
C ALA A 123 8.79 1.16 -7.66
N ARG A 124 9.73 1.07 -8.58
CA ARG A 124 11.08 0.52 -8.33
C ARG A 124 12.21 1.40 -8.81
N SER A 125 11.96 2.71 -8.90
CA SER A 125 13.00 3.66 -9.30
C SER A 125 13.90 3.98 -8.10
N PRO A 126 15.23 3.90 -8.25
CA PRO A 126 16.15 4.34 -7.19
C PRO A 126 16.31 5.86 -7.12
N THR A 127 15.75 6.61 -8.08
CA THR A 127 16.00 8.05 -8.24
C THR A 127 14.74 8.90 -8.38
N ALA A 128 13.54 8.30 -8.39
CA ALA A 128 12.30 9.07 -8.55
C ALA A 128 12.10 10.06 -7.42
N LEU A 129 11.65 11.26 -7.75
CA LEU A 129 11.18 12.22 -6.78
C LEU A 129 9.78 11.79 -6.34
N THR A 130 9.53 11.76 -5.03
CA THR A 130 8.25 11.38 -4.49
C THR A 130 7.63 12.49 -3.67
N THR A 131 6.31 12.40 -3.49
CA THR A 131 5.59 13.12 -2.44
C THR A 131 6.23 12.76 -1.09
N THR A 132 6.33 13.75 -0.20
CA THR A 132 6.83 13.49 1.16
C THR A 132 5.77 12.77 2.00
N PRO A 133 6.15 12.07 3.09
CA PRO A 133 5.14 11.46 3.97
C PRO A 133 4.10 12.44 4.49
N ALA A 134 4.54 13.65 4.87
CA ALA A 134 3.63 14.69 5.37
C ALA A 134 2.65 15.15 4.28
N ALA A 135 3.13 15.33 3.05
CA ALA A 135 2.29 15.74 1.93
C ALA A 135 1.31 14.63 1.53
N ALA A 136 1.75 13.37 1.51
CA ALA A 136 0.88 12.23 1.24
C ALA A 136 -0.24 12.14 2.29
N TRP A 137 0.12 12.30 3.55
CA TRP A 137 -0.85 12.32 4.65
C TRP A 137 -1.87 13.45 4.48
N ALA A 138 -1.41 14.66 4.15
CA ALA A 138 -2.29 15.80 3.94
C ALA A 138 -3.27 15.55 2.78
N LEU A 139 -2.82 14.96 1.68
CA LEU A 139 -3.66 14.64 0.54
C LEU A 139 -4.75 13.62 0.90
N LEU A 140 -4.43 12.61 1.68
CA LEU A 140 -5.42 11.64 2.16
C LEU A 140 -6.42 12.28 3.11
N GLN A 141 -5.97 13.14 4.03
CA GLN A 141 -6.84 13.85 4.95
C GLN A 141 -7.84 14.73 4.21
N GLU A 142 -7.38 15.46 3.21
CA GLU A 142 -8.23 16.33 2.38
C GLU A 142 -9.33 15.53 1.69
N ARG A 143 -8.98 14.40 1.08
CA ARG A 143 -9.94 13.56 0.34
C ARG A 143 -10.92 12.83 1.26
N ASN A 144 -10.57 12.64 2.51
CA ASN A 144 -11.46 12.02 3.50
C ASN A 144 -12.28 13.01 4.31
N ASP A 145 -12.09 14.33 4.07
CA ASP A 145 -12.89 15.37 4.72
C ASP A 145 -14.27 15.41 4.06
N PRO A 146 -15.37 15.25 4.84
CA PRO A 146 -16.72 15.27 4.28
C PRO A 146 -17.07 16.55 3.52
N ARG A 147 -16.39 17.66 3.80
CA ARG A 147 -16.61 18.93 3.12
C ARG A 147 -16.13 18.94 1.67
N HIS A 148 -15.30 17.98 1.29
CA HIS A 148 -14.73 17.85 -0.05
C HIS A 148 -15.34 16.71 -0.87
N ARG A 149 -16.39 16.07 -0.35
CA ARG A 149 -17.09 14.99 -1.06
C ARG A 149 -18.26 15.51 -1.88
#